data_3033b16cbd56f3dc8b5f39aaa5ca3dd9
#
_entry.id   3033b16cbd56f3dc8b5f39aaa5ca3dd9
#
_cell.length_a   1.000
_cell.length_b   1.000
_cell.length_c   1.000
_cell.angle_alpha   90.00
_cell.angle_beta   90.00
_cell.angle_gamma   90.00
#
_symmetry.space_group_name_H-M   'P 1'
#
loop_
_entity.id
_entity.type
_entity.pdbx_description
1 polymer ?
#
loop_
_entity_poly.entity_id
_entity_poly.type
_entity_poly.pdbx_seq_one_letter_code
_entity_poly.pdbx_strand_id
1 'polypeptide(L)'
;MKVQGLAFALSIALLACGTDSTTDMVFDPPDEPPPVTFSFVQDNIFNPSCALSGCHADATLPNLSAGLAYGNLVNKESRAGIDLIEPGDPAKSYLFIKITNGEGIQGSRMPRGGPALSEDLIAAVREWIERGAPND
;
A
#
# COMPACT_ATOMS: atom_id res chain seq x y z
N MET A 1 42.86 -69.46 36.91
CA MET A 1 41.77 -69.49 37.85
C MET A 1 40.83 -68.35 37.48
N LYS A 2 39.78 -68.70 36.82
CA LYS A 2 38.35 -68.59 37.11
C LYS A 2 38.01 -67.40 38.06
N VAL A 3 37.19 -66.47 37.60
CA VAL A 3 35.79 -66.35 38.03
C VAL A 3 35.02 -65.48 37.01
N GLN A 4 33.89 -66.03 36.56
CA GLN A 4 32.86 -65.38 35.74
C GLN A 4 32.03 -64.43 36.63
N GLY A 5 31.72 -63.28 36.11
CA GLY A 5 30.74 -62.36 36.67
C GLY A 5 29.70 -62.00 35.64
N LEU A 6 28.54 -62.62 35.76
CA LEU A 6 27.35 -62.38 34.96
C LEU A 6 26.71 -61.05 35.38
N ALA A 7 26.63 -60.08 34.54
CA ALA A 7 25.89 -58.84 34.80
C ALA A 7 24.67 -58.80 33.89
N PHE A 8 23.52 -58.85 34.51
CA PHE A 8 22.19 -58.70 33.91
C PHE A 8 22.00 -57.27 33.37
N ALA A 9 21.75 -57.17 32.07
CA ALA A 9 21.34 -55.93 31.46
C ALA A 9 19.83 -55.79 31.64
N LEU A 10 19.42 -54.83 32.50
CA LEU A 10 18.03 -54.41 32.66
C LEU A 10 17.70 -53.31 31.65
N SER A 11 17.06 -53.70 30.54
CA SER A 11 16.57 -52.75 29.55
C SER A 11 15.31 -52.05 30.08
N ILE A 12 15.46 -50.81 30.46
CA ILE A 12 14.29 -49.93 30.75
C ILE A 12 13.93 -49.20 29.45
N ALA A 13 12.86 -49.63 28.82
CA ALA A 13 12.23 -48.90 27.71
C ALA A 13 11.42 -47.74 28.32
N LEU A 14 11.95 -46.53 28.17
CA LEU A 14 11.18 -45.31 28.44
C LEU A 14 10.39 -45.00 27.18
N LEU A 15 9.07 -45.29 27.22
CA LEU A 15 8.12 -44.68 26.29
C LEU A 15 7.94 -43.22 26.73
N ALA A 16 8.61 -42.31 26.04
CA ALA A 16 8.30 -40.89 26.10
C ALA A 16 7.30 -40.57 24.98
N CYS A 17 6.01 -40.68 25.28
CA CYS A 17 4.97 -39.98 24.55
C CYS A 17 5.01 -38.50 24.98
N GLY A 18 5.86 -37.74 24.32
CA GLY A 18 5.80 -36.30 24.36
C GLY A 18 4.95 -35.83 23.18
N THR A 19 3.65 -35.68 23.39
CA THR A 19 2.81 -34.86 22.51
C THR A 19 3.06 -33.43 22.89
N ASP A 20 4.09 -32.85 22.32
CA ASP A 20 4.32 -31.42 22.39
C ASP A 20 3.36 -30.77 21.37
N SER A 21 2.12 -30.59 21.83
CA SER A 21 1.20 -29.65 21.17
C SER A 21 1.61 -28.25 21.59
N THR A 22 2.71 -27.76 21.06
CA THR A 22 2.92 -26.33 20.95
C THR A 22 1.84 -25.82 19.99
N THR A 23 0.72 -25.43 20.58
CA THR A 23 -0.20 -24.50 19.92
C THR A 23 0.61 -23.21 19.81
N ASP A 24 1.30 -23.03 18.69
CA ASP A 24 1.78 -21.74 18.26
C ASP A 24 0.52 -20.85 18.27
N MET A 25 0.35 -20.09 19.34
CA MET A 25 -0.54 -18.95 19.30
C MET A 25 0.07 -17.99 18.32
N VAL A 26 -0.30 -18.15 17.03
CA VAL A 26 -0.13 -17.11 16.03
C VAL A 26 -0.88 -15.92 16.62
N PHE A 27 -0.12 -15.01 17.19
CA PHE A 27 -0.64 -13.71 17.58
C PHE A 27 -0.93 -13.00 16.27
N ASP A 28 -2.16 -13.16 15.79
CA ASP A 28 -2.68 -12.35 14.70
C ASP A 28 -2.75 -10.93 15.25
N PRO A 29 -1.97 -9.98 14.74
CA PRO A 29 -2.06 -8.59 15.19
C PRO A 29 -3.50 -8.12 14.98
N PRO A 30 -4.07 -7.34 15.91
CA PRO A 30 -5.43 -6.86 15.79
C PRO A 30 -5.59 -6.15 14.44
N ASP A 31 -6.60 -6.55 13.68
CA ASP A 31 -7.02 -6.12 12.36
C ASP A 31 -6.38 -4.80 11.90
N GLU A 32 -5.23 -4.88 11.26
CA GLU A 32 -4.71 -3.75 10.50
C GLU A 32 -5.73 -3.45 9.39
N PRO A 33 -6.20 -2.21 9.26
CA PRO A 33 -7.16 -1.88 8.23
C PRO A 33 -6.61 -2.31 6.86
N PRO A 34 -7.48 -2.80 5.97
CA PRO A 34 -7.02 -3.25 4.66
C PRO A 34 -6.27 -2.12 3.95
N PRO A 35 -5.17 -2.45 3.27
CA PRO A 35 -4.35 -1.43 2.61
C PRO A 35 -5.15 -0.67 1.55
N VAL A 36 -4.86 0.63 1.42
CA VAL A 36 -5.51 1.49 0.43
C VAL A 36 -5.18 1.01 -0.98
N THR A 37 -6.21 0.67 -1.76
CA THR A 37 -6.10 0.21 -3.15
C THR A 37 -6.19 1.35 -4.15
N PHE A 38 -5.76 1.13 -5.41
CA PHE A 38 -6.03 2.08 -6.49
C PHE A 38 -7.54 2.25 -6.72
N SER A 39 -8.31 1.17 -6.62
CA SER A 39 -9.77 1.24 -6.72
C SER A 39 -10.38 2.17 -5.67
N PHE A 40 -9.88 2.14 -4.42
CA PHE A 40 -10.30 3.10 -3.40
C PHE A 40 -9.99 4.55 -3.83
N VAL A 41 -8.78 4.82 -4.31
CA VAL A 41 -8.36 6.15 -4.78
C VAL A 41 -9.23 6.63 -5.94
N GLN A 42 -9.52 5.73 -6.90
CA GLN A 42 -10.38 6.04 -8.04
C GLN A 42 -11.79 6.43 -7.60
N ASP A 43 -12.41 5.63 -6.75
CA ASP A 43 -13.82 5.78 -6.40
C ASP A 43 -14.07 6.91 -5.40
N ASN A 44 -13.15 7.14 -4.47
CA ASN A 44 -13.34 8.10 -3.39
C ASN A 44 -12.66 9.45 -3.65
N ILE A 45 -11.72 9.53 -4.58
CA ILE A 45 -10.96 10.76 -4.84
C ILE A 45 -11.10 11.19 -6.31
N PHE A 46 -10.72 10.34 -7.27
CA PHE A 46 -10.71 10.78 -8.66
C PHE A 46 -12.10 11.00 -9.22
N ASN A 47 -13.01 10.02 -9.06
CA ASN A 47 -14.36 10.13 -9.59
C ASN A 47 -15.13 11.34 -9.02
N PRO A 48 -15.19 11.55 -7.69
CA PRO A 48 -15.99 12.64 -7.12
C PRO A 48 -15.33 14.03 -7.17
N SER A 49 -14.00 14.12 -7.32
CA SER A 49 -13.30 15.39 -7.09
C SER A 49 -12.38 15.83 -8.25
N CYS A 50 -11.99 14.93 -9.12
CA CYS A 50 -10.98 15.18 -10.14
C CYS A 50 -11.45 14.90 -11.56
N ALA A 51 -12.05 13.72 -11.80
CA ALA A 51 -12.53 13.27 -13.10
C ALA A 51 -13.91 13.83 -13.43
N LEU A 52 -14.06 15.14 -13.28
CA LEU A 52 -15.30 15.85 -13.58
C LEU A 52 -15.25 16.41 -14.99
N SER A 53 -16.42 16.60 -15.60
CA SER A 53 -16.54 17.28 -16.90
C SER A 53 -15.96 18.70 -16.81
N GLY A 54 -15.17 19.07 -17.79
CA GLY A 54 -14.41 20.33 -17.79
C GLY A 54 -13.16 20.33 -16.91
N CYS A 55 -12.89 19.22 -16.20
CA CYS A 55 -11.66 18.99 -15.45
C CYS A 55 -10.87 17.81 -16.06
N HIS A 56 -10.58 16.79 -15.29
CA HIS A 56 -9.74 15.65 -15.68
C HIS A 56 -10.52 14.44 -16.24
N ALA A 57 -11.80 14.62 -16.64
CA ALA A 57 -12.52 13.59 -17.36
C ALA A 57 -12.24 13.63 -18.87
N ASP A 58 -12.17 14.85 -19.44
CA ASP A 58 -12.10 15.05 -20.90
C ASP A 58 -11.27 16.26 -21.33
N ALA A 59 -11.33 17.37 -20.59
CA ALA A 59 -10.78 18.65 -21.02
C ALA A 59 -9.32 18.90 -20.64
N THR A 60 -8.82 18.25 -19.61
CA THR A 60 -7.49 18.54 -19.03
C THR A 60 -6.72 17.26 -18.77
N LEU A 61 -5.48 17.21 -19.22
CA LEU A 61 -4.56 16.12 -18.93
C LEU A 61 -3.96 16.24 -17.51
N PRO A 62 -3.71 15.10 -16.83
CA PRO A 62 -4.02 13.74 -17.25
C PRO A 62 -5.53 13.44 -17.16
N ASN A 63 -6.03 12.54 -18.03
CA ASN A 63 -7.41 12.04 -17.90
C ASN A 63 -7.45 11.04 -16.73
N LEU A 64 -8.30 11.32 -15.74
CA LEU A 64 -8.43 10.56 -14.49
C LEU A 64 -9.71 9.71 -14.43
N SER A 65 -10.40 9.54 -15.55
CA SER A 65 -11.58 8.68 -15.63
C SER A 65 -11.23 7.23 -15.34
N ALA A 66 -12.19 6.50 -14.77
CA ALA A 66 -12.05 5.08 -14.49
C ALA A 66 -11.58 4.29 -15.72
N GLY A 67 -10.64 3.38 -15.52
CA GLY A 67 -10.00 2.60 -16.57
C GLY A 67 -8.87 3.32 -17.33
N LEU A 68 -8.72 4.64 -17.19
CA LEU A 68 -7.67 5.43 -17.85
C LEU A 68 -6.65 6.00 -16.85
N ALA A 69 -7.09 6.36 -15.66
CA ALA A 69 -6.30 7.12 -14.69
C ALA A 69 -4.97 6.46 -14.35
N TYR A 70 -4.97 5.15 -14.07
CA TYR A 70 -3.75 4.44 -13.69
C TYR A 70 -2.65 4.57 -14.75
N GLY A 71 -2.98 4.23 -16.00
CA GLY A 71 -2.04 4.30 -17.10
C GLY A 71 -1.61 5.71 -17.49
N ASN A 72 -2.39 6.72 -17.09
CA ASN A 72 -2.07 8.14 -17.31
C ASN A 72 -1.27 8.77 -16.16
N LEU A 73 -1.12 8.08 -15.03
CA LEU A 73 -0.49 8.63 -13.84
C LEU A 73 0.83 7.95 -13.49
N VAL A 74 0.84 6.62 -13.39
CA VAL A 74 1.98 5.89 -12.83
C VAL A 74 3.12 5.85 -13.83
N ASN A 75 4.30 6.30 -13.41
CA ASN A 75 5.50 6.45 -14.25
C ASN A 75 5.23 7.31 -15.51
N LYS A 76 4.45 8.37 -15.37
CA LYS A 76 4.18 9.34 -16.45
C LYS A 76 4.68 10.71 -16.07
N GLU A 77 5.57 11.23 -16.86
CA GLU A 77 6.16 12.54 -16.64
C GLU A 77 5.10 13.66 -16.72
N SER A 78 5.13 14.53 -15.74
CA SER A 78 4.33 15.74 -15.68
C SER A 78 5.02 16.88 -16.46
N ARG A 79 4.28 17.99 -16.67
CA ARG A 79 4.88 19.22 -17.25
C ARG A 79 5.92 19.86 -16.30
N ALA A 80 6.00 19.46 -15.07
CA ALA A 80 7.00 19.94 -14.11
C ALA A 80 8.34 19.17 -14.20
N GLY A 81 8.43 18.15 -15.05
CA GLY A 81 9.66 17.37 -15.25
C GLY A 81 9.90 16.28 -14.19
N ILE A 82 8.87 15.96 -13.42
CA ILE A 82 8.85 14.82 -12.50
C ILE A 82 7.62 13.97 -12.77
N ASP A 83 7.60 12.72 -12.35
CA ASP A 83 6.48 11.84 -12.61
C ASP A 83 5.19 12.31 -11.94
N LEU A 84 4.05 12.07 -12.59
CA LEU A 84 2.74 12.33 -12.00
C LEU A 84 2.54 11.47 -10.76
N ILE A 85 2.91 10.20 -10.83
CA ILE A 85 3.06 9.28 -9.68
C ILE A 85 4.40 8.54 -9.84
N GLU A 86 5.30 8.77 -8.92
CA GLU A 86 6.53 7.99 -8.70
C GLU A 86 6.24 6.90 -7.68
N PRO A 87 6.18 5.62 -8.08
CA PRO A 87 5.90 4.52 -7.14
C PRO A 87 6.88 4.49 -5.97
N GLY A 88 6.35 4.49 -4.75
CA GLY A 88 7.13 4.48 -3.51
C GLY A 88 7.57 5.86 -3.01
N ASP A 89 7.39 6.94 -3.78
CA ASP A 89 7.87 8.26 -3.38
C ASP A 89 6.81 9.37 -3.57
N PRO A 90 5.99 9.65 -2.54
CA PRO A 90 5.03 10.75 -2.59
C PRO A 90 5.68 12.13 -2.81
N ALA A 91 6.90 12.34 -2.31
CA ALA A 91 7.58 13.62 -2.44
C ALA A 91 8.02 13.90 -3.90
N LYS A 92 8.20 12.86 -4.72
CA LYS A 92 8.49 12.96 -6.14
C LYS A 92 7.26 12.73 -7.03
N SER A 93 6.08 12.55 -6.43
CA SER A 93 4.82 12.37 -7.15
C SER A 93 4.13 13.71 -7.34
N TYR A 94 4.11 14.24 -8.57
CA TYR A 94 3.58 15.58 -8.85
C TYR A 94 2.11 15.72 -8.49
N LEU A 95 1.30 14.65 -8.66
CA LEU A 95 -0.10 14.63 -8.23
C LEU A 95 -0.19 14.88 -6.72
N PHE A 96 0.65 14.20 -5.92
CA PHE A 96 0.65 14.37 -4.47
C PHE A 96 1.03 15.79 -4.07
N ILE A 97 2.06 16.35 -4.70
CA ILE A 97 2.48 17.74 -4.49
C ILE A 97 1.33 18.71 -4.86
N LYS A 98 0.60 18.44 -5.93
CA LYS A 98 -0.54 19.25 -6.38
C LYS A 98 -1.71 19.26 -5.38
N ILE A 99 -2.05 18.13 -4.78
CA ILE A 99 -3.17 18.04 -3.83
C ILE A 99 -2.81 18.59 -2.45
N THR A 100 -1.54 18.55 -2.07
CA THR A 100 -1.03 19.06 -0.79
C THR A 100 -0.60 20.53 -0.83
N ASN A 101 -0.64 21.15 -2.00
CA ASN A 101 -0.10 22.51 -2.21
C ASN A 101 1.40 22.62 -1.88
N GLY A 102 2.16 21.57 -2.20
CA GLY A 102 3.59 21.53 -1.94
C GLY A 102 4.40 22.51 -2.80
N GLU A 103 5.66 22.65 -2.48
CA GLU A 103 6.56 23.52 -3.23
C GLU A 103 6.75 23.04 -4.67
N GLY A 104 6.97 23.96 -5.60
CA GLY A 104 7.25 23.67 -7.01
C GLY A 104 6.03 23.39 -7.87
N ILE A 105 4.80 23.52 -7.35
CA ILE A 105 3.61 23.38 -8.20
C ILE A 105 3.53 24.48 -9.26
N GLN A 106 3.16 24.07 -10.47
CA GLN A 106 2.79 25.01 -11.53
C GLN A 106 1.30 25.32 -11.46
N GLY A 107 0.95 26.59 -11.34
CA GLY A 107 -0.44 27.03 -11.18
C GLY A 107 -0.99 26.73 -9.77
N SER A 108 -2.29 26.49 -9.68
CA SER A 108 -2.98 26.37 -8.38
C SER A 108 -2.93 24.94 -7.84
N ARG A 109 -3.16 24.82 -6.51
CA ARG A 109 -3.47 23.56 -5.85
C ARG A 109 -4.66 22.85 -6.52
N MET A 110 -4.70 21.53 -6.44
CA MET A 110 -5.85 20.72 -6.87
C MET A 110 -6.66 20.21 -5.66
N PRO A 111 -7.96 20.06 -5.81
CA PRO A 111 -8.83 20.51 -6.91
C PRO A 111 -8.86 22.03 -7.05
N ARG A 112 -8.77 22.53 -8.29
CA ARG A 112 -8.74 23.98 -8.54
C ARG A 112 -10.13 24.59 -8.35
N GLY A 113 -10.19 25.65 -7.53
CA GLY A 113 -11.45 26.36 -7.26
C GLY A 113 -12.39 25.63 -6.28
N GLY A 114 -12.04 24.43 -5.87
CA GLY A 114 -12.77 23.63 -4.88
C GLY A 114 -12.08 23.58 -3.51
N PRO A 115 -12.74 22.95 -2.52
CA PRO A 115 -12.14 22.70 -1.22
C PRO A 115 -10.91 21.79 -1.35
N ALA A 116 -10.02 21.86 -0.37
CA ALA A 116 -8.95 20.87 -0.24
C ALA A 116 -9.55 19.47 -0.02
N LEU A 117 -8.86 18.44 -0.44
CA LEU A 117 -9.15 17.09 0.02
C LEU A 117 -8.97 17.03 1.55
N SER A 118 -9.74 16.19 2.21
CA SER A 118 -9.54 15.93 3.64
C SER A 118 -8.17 15.29 3.90
N GLU A 119 -7.69 15.44 5.13
CA GLU A 119 -6.42 14.83 5.54
C GLU A 119 -6.43 13.31 5.36
N ASP A 120 -7.55 12.64 5.63
CA ASP A 120 -7.70 11.19 5.43
C ASP A 120 -7.56 10.79 3.95
N LEU A 121 -8.14 11.55 3.03
CA LEU A 121 -8.02 11.27 1.60
C LEU A 121 -6.60 11.56 1.08
N ILE A 122 -5.95 12.58 1.62
CA ILE A 122 -4.53 12.85 1.31
C ILE A 122 -3.64 11.72 1.86
N ALA A 123 -3.91 11.25 3.09
CA ALA A 123 -3.21 10.13 3.69
C ALA A 123 -3.40 8.84 2.87
N ALA A 124 -4.61 8.60 2.38
CA ALA A 124 -4.89 7.45 1.51
C ALA A 124 -4.08 7.49 0.20
N VAL A 125 -3.99 8.65 -0.45
CA VAL A 125 -3.13 8.78 -1.66
C VAL A 125 -1.67 8.54 -1.32
N ARG A 126 -1.19 9.06 -0.18
CA ARG A 126 0.17 8.83 0.29
C ARG A 126 0.45 7.34 0.47
N GLU A 127 -0.39 6.66 1.22
CA GLU A 127 -0.25 5.22 1.51
C GLU A 127 -0.21 4.40 0.21
N TRP A 128 -1.13 4.65 -0.72
CA TRP A 128 -1.14 3.96 -2.00
C TRP A 128 0.17 4.16 -2.78
N ILE A 129 0.71 5.39 -2.81
CA ILE A 129 1.99 5.69 -3.47
C ILE A 129 3.14 4.96 -2.75
N GLU A 130 3.22 5.04 -1.42
CA GLU A 130 4.27 4.42 -0.60
C GLU A 130 4.31 2.90 -0.76
N ARG A 131 3.16 2.27 -0.98
CA ARG A 131 3.06 0.84 -1.33
C ARG A 131 3.54 0.51 -2.75
N GLY A 132 4.03 1.48 -3.52
CA GLY A 132 4.47 1.30 -4.89
C GLY A 132 3.37 1.54 -5.92
N ALA A 133 2.31 2.22 -5.56
CA ALA A 133 1.18 2.57 -6.43
C ALA A 133 0.64 1.36 -7.23
N PRO A 134 0.23 0.25 -6.60
CA PRO A 134 -0.26 -0.93 -7.29
C PRO A 134 -1.59 -0.63 -8.01
N ASN A 135 -1.87 -1.41 -9.08
CA ASN A 135 -3.12 -1.35 -9.83
C ASN A 135 -4.07 -2.45 -9.32
N ASP A 136 -4.64 -2.25 -8.15
CA ASP A 136 -5.44 -3.22 -7.39
C ASP A 136 -6.86 -2.73 -7.07
#